data_9adb19e35da615b93f8f1a7bb7c0e6ab
#
_entry.id   9adb19e35da615b93f8f1a7bb7c0e6ab
#
_cell.length_a   1.000
_cell.length_b   1.000
_cell.length_c   1.000
_cell.angle_alpha   90.00
_cell.angle_beta   90.00
_cell.angle_gamma   90.00
#
_symmetry.space_group_name_H-M   'P 1'
#
loop_
_entity.id
_entity.type
_entity.pdbx_description
1 polymer ?
#
loop_
_entity_poly.entity_id
_entity_poly.type
_entity_poly.pdbx_seq_one_letter_code
_entity_poly.pdbx_strand_id
1 'polypeptide(L)'
;MAKKFGYTYRGFTTIVSDFRKRLKQYSAQDPFFQPRPKGRSKSVSAGEAREVVISLRKKYYSVEDIKVTLDSKGLPVSEKTIYTILKQEGFSRLPRRLKAAKTRLEPPQIQAAKSGMIALENEEFKSASAGIITLLPYIEHYGIRKSMEQSGYPETKTISKLNSILSFIALKASDISRYTTDDLWCMDRGAGLFAALNVLPKAAWFTSYSHRVTSKMNRDFLTRLHKIWKEEGLLGDTANLDFTTVPYWGEGDHLENNWSGKRGKALSSLLAVLAHDPDSGIIDYANANVKHSNESAVVLEFLDFYKDGNKKADTLKYLVFDSKFTNYENLNTLNKEGIKFLTIRRRGKNLVGRLNNVAANKWKTIRIEASGNKKRTLKALDEKVNLPGYEGEVRQVSITGNGKIKPAIIISNDTDLPVERIVRKYARRWLVEKAISEQIEFFHLNKVSSSMVIKVDFDLTMSIVTHNLYRLFARDMDRYAHRSDQRIYQEFIKNAADIKIQEEAIIIQLKKKRNLPLIIEKMQPFKDLEYPWLGNKKIHFEGATYS
;
A
#
# COMPACT_ATOMS: atom_id res chain seq x y z
N MET A 1 36.61 11.03 47.27
CA MET A 1 35.23 11.49 47.06
C MET A 1 34.49 10.68 45.98
N ALA A 2 35.02 10.49 44.78
CA ALA A 2 34.31 9.74 43.73
C ALA A 2 33.76 8.37 44.20
N LYS A 3 34.56 7.54 44.85
CA LYS A 3 34.16 6.25 45.41
C LYS A 3 33.03 6.34 46.45
N LYS A 4 32.99 7.44 47.24
CA LYS A 4 31.98 7.63 48.30
C LYS A 4 30.55 7.84 47.72
N PHE A 5 30.47 8.32 46.48
CA PHE A 5 29.20 8.61 45.79
C PHE A 5 28.93 7.66 44.62
N GLY A 6 29.64 6.54 44.50
CA GLY A 6 29.41 5.53 43.47
C GLY A 6 29.82 5.92 42.06
N TYR A 7 30.65 6.96 41.91
CA TYR A 7 31.13 7.41 40.59
C TYR A 7 32.52 6.86 40.26
N THR A 8 32.77 6.61 38.99
CA THR A 8 34.14 6.43 38.50
C THR A 8 34.91 7.76 38.62
N TYR A 9 36.21 7.71 38.77
CA TYR A 9 37.05 8.93 38.88
C TYR A 9 36.81 9.88 37.70
N ARG A 10 36.72 9.33 36.48
CA ARG A 10 36.45 10.08 35.24
C ARG A 10 35.04 10.69 35.21
N GLY A 11 34.02 9.96 35.69
CA GLY A 11 32.65 10.48 35.81
C GLY A 11 32.56 11.63 36.81
N PHE A 12 33.24 11.51 37.96
CA PHE A 12 33.29 12.54 38.98
C PHE A 12 33.99 13.82 38.50
N THR A 13 35.15 13.70 37.84
CA THR A 13 35.87 14.85 37.27
C THR A 13 35.04 15.57 36.19
N THR A 14 34.28 14.85 35.40
CA THR A 14 33.36 15.44 34.42
C THR A 14 32.25 16.26 35.08
N ILE A 15 31.64 15.74 36.14
CA ILE A 15 30.61 16.46 36.92
C ILE A 15 31.18 17.73 37.55
N VAL A 16 32.37 17.64 38.15
CA VAL A 16 33.06 18.80 38.77
C VAL A 16 33.42 19.85 37.71
N SER A 17 33.91 19.43 36.55
CA SER A 17 34.21 20.34 35.43
C SER A 17 32.96 21.06 34.92
N ASP A 18 31.85 20.32 34.75
CA ASP A 18 30.57 20.86 34.31
C ASP A 18 29.99 21.86 35.33
N PHE A 19 30.08 21.53 36.61
CA PHE A 19 29.71 22.41 37.71
C PHE A 19 30.52 23.71 37.73
N ARG A 20 31.84 23.63 37.56
CA ARG A 20 32.72 24.82 37.50
C ARG A 20 32.43 25.70 36.29
N LYS A 21 32.08 25.14 35.15
CA LYS A 21 31.66 25.90 33.96
C LYS A 21 30.34 26.64 34.20
N ARG A 22 29.39 26.02 34.89
CA ARG A 22 28.12 26.63 35.25
C ARG A 22 28.25 27.74 36.29
N LEU A 23 29.09 27.56 37.31
CA LEU A 23 29.40 28.60 38.26
C LEU A 23 29.91 29.89 37.61
N LYS A 24 30.63 29.79 36.49
CA LYS A 24 31.09 30.96 35.73
C LYS A 24 29.99 31.66 34.92
N GLN A 25 28.91 30.93 34.58
CA GLN A 25 27.80 31.45 33.75
C GLN A 25 26.65 32.04 34.57
N TYR A 26 26.47 31.62 35.82
CA TYR A 26 25.33 31.97 36.65
C TYR A 26 25.82 32.52 38.00
N SER A 27 25.77 33.82 38.17
CA SER A 27 26.29 34.48 39.38
C SER A 27 25.30 34.60 40.56
N ALA A 28 24.02 34.25 40.39
CA ALA A 28 22.99 34.54 41.39
C ALA A 28 22.07 33.38 41.81
N GLN A 29 22.21 32.17 41.21
CA GLN A 29 21.42 30.99 41.56
C GLN A 29 22.25 29.73 41.56
N ASP A 30 21.89 28.74 42.41
CA ASP A 30 22.61 27.47 42.48
C ASP A 30 22.62 26.76 41.09
N PRO A 31 23.81 26.73 40.42
CA PRO A 31 23.88 26.23 39.05
C PRO A 31 23.68 24.71 38.95
N PHE A 32 23.66 24.00 40.09
CA PHE A 32 23.51 22.56 40.12
C PHE A 32 22.08 22.11 39.87
N PHE A 33 21.10 22.89 40.35
CA PHE A 33 19.66 22.58 40.24
C PHE A 33 18.98 23.17 39.00
N GLN A 34 19.70 23.90 38.17
CA GLN A 34 19.12 24.43 36.95
C GLN A 34 18.83 23.32 35.92
N PRO A 35 17.65 23.29 35.31
CA PRO A 35 17.35 22.29 34.30
C PRO A 35 18.29 22.42 33.11
N ARG A 36 18.91 21.31 32.73
CA ARG A 36 19.72 21.26 31.50
C ARG A 36 18.83 21.54 30.31
N PRO A 37 19.21 22.43 29.39
CA PRO A 37 18.47 22.60 28.16
C PRO A 37 18.41 21.25 27.46
N LYS A 38 17.19 20.73 27.24
CA LYS A 38 16.95 19.46 26.56
C LYS A 38 17.32 19.61 25.10
N GLY A 39 18.55 19.20 24.74
CA GLY A 39 18.96 19.01 23.37
C GLY A 39 18.96 20.28 22.50
N ARG A 40 19.57 20.21 21.34
CA ARG A 40 19.48 21.27 20.32
C ARG A 40 18.02 21.46 19.89
N SER A 41 17.52 22.67 19.95
CA SER A 41 16.25 23.04 19.30
C SER A 41 16.32 22.63 17.82
N LYS A 42 15.25 21.96 17.34
CA LYS A 42 15.13 21.66 15.89
C LYS A 42 15.07 23.01 15.17
N SER A 43 16.12 23.37 14.44
CA SER A 43 16.08 24.56 13.59
C SER A 43 15.08 24.34 12.45
N VAL A 44 14.39 25.40 12.03
CA VAL A 44 13.44 25.38 10.89
C VAL A 44 14.14 24.87 9.61
N SER A 45 15.43 25.17 9.44
CA SER A 45 16.29 24.66 8.36
C SER A 45 16.48 23.12 8.35
N ALA A 46 16.11 22.42 9.42
CA ALA A 46 16.25 20.96 9.48
C ALA A 46 15.21 20.23 8.60
N GLY A 47 14.06 20.86 8.33
CA GLY A 47 13.02 20.31 7.43
C GLY A 47 13.47 20.36 5.98
N GLU A 48 13.92 21.52 5.52
CA GLU A 48 14.42 21.71 4.14
C GLU A 48 15.66 20.85 3.85
N ALA A 49 16.60 20.81 4.79
CA ALA A 49 17.78 19.96 4.66
C ALA A 49 17.40 18.47 4.55
N ARG A 50 16.35 18.02 5.28
CA ARG A 50 15.86 16.64 5.23
C ARG A 50 15.34 16.28 3.85
N GLU A 51 14.51 17.14 3.23
CA GLU A 51 13.97 16.91 1.90
C GLU A 51 15.08 16.85 0.83
N VAL A 52 16.06 17.76 0.93
CA VAL A 52 17.22 17.76 0.02
C VAL A 52 18.04 16.48 0.18
N VAL A 53 18.30 16.03 1.41
CA VAL A 53 19.01 14.75 1.67
C VAL A 53 18.27 13.58 1.02
N ILE A 54 16.97 13.50 1.19
CA ILE A 54 16.14 12.44 0.62
C ILE A 54 16.19 12.49 -0.91
N SER A 55 16.01 13.66 -1.51
CA SER A 55 16.01 13.84 -2.95
C SER A 55 17.33 13.46 -3.61
N LEU A 56 18.44 13.85 -3.00
CA LEU A 56 19.78 13.52 -3.48
C LEU A 56 20.11 12.04 -3.31
N ARG A 57 19.69 11.42 -2.18
CA ARG A 57 19.89 9.99 -1.96
C ARG A 57 19.11 9.14 -2.95
N LYS A 58 17.92 9.56 -3.35
CA LYS A 58 17.14 8.94 -4.43
C LYS A 58 17.89 8.95 -5.76
N LYS A 59 18.78 9.91 -5.96
CA LYS A 59 19.68 10.00 -7.13
C LYS A 59 21.02 9.27 -6.94
N TYR A 60 21.13 8.42 -5.92
CA TYR A 60 22.35 7.65 -5.60
C TYR A 60 23.57 8.47 -5.15
N TYR A 61 23.36 9.69 -4.66
CA TYR A 61 24.45 10.47 -4.08
C TYR A 61 24.96 9.82 -2.78
N SER A 62 26.28 9.80 -2.61
CA SER A 62 26.92 9.38 -1.35
C SER A 62 26.63 10.37 -0.23
N VAL A 63 26.92 10.01 1.02
CA VAL A 63 26.79 10.93 2.16
C VAL A 63 27.70 12.14 1.98
N GLU A 64 28.90 11.93 1.45
CA GLU A 64 29.88 12.98 1.14
C GLU A 64 29.35 13.93 0.04
N ASP A 65 28.84 13.39 -1.06
CA ASP A 65 28.24 14.17 -2.16
C ASP A 65 27.04 15.00 -1.67
N ILE A 66 26.20 14.41 -0.82
CA ILE A 66 25.05 15.09 -0.21
C ILE A 66 25.54 16.23 0.69
N LYS A 67 26.59 16.00 1.50
CA LYS A 67 27.19 17.01 2.37
C LYS A 67 27.67 18.22 1.58
N VAL A 68 28.47 18.00 0.52
CA VAL A 68 28.98 19.06 -0.35
C VAL A 68 27.84 19.85 -0.99
N THR A 69 26.80 19.16 -1.45
CA THR A 69 25.62 19.81 -2.06
C THR A 69 24.82 20.64 -1.05
N LEU A 70 24.68 20.18 0.18
CA LEU A 70 24.00 20.92 1.24
C LEU A 70 24.80 22.17 1.65
N ASP A 71 26.10 22.03 1.77
CA ASP A 71 26.99 23.16 2.10
C ASP A 71 26.93 24.24 1.02
N SER A 72 26.92 23.87 -0.27
CA SER A 72 26.77 24.81 -1.40
C SER A 72 25.40 25.52 -1.43
N LYS A 73 24.38 24.91 -0.83
CA LYS A 73 23.03 25.51 -0.72
C LYS A 73 22.82 26.31 0.58
N GLY A 74 23.85 26.51 1.37
CA GLY A 74 23.75 27.24 2.65
C GLY A 74 22.97 26.48 3.75
N LEU A 75 22.81 25.16 3.62
CA LEU A 75 22.14 24.26 4.57
C LEU A 75 23.17 23.35 5.25
N PRO A 76 24.10 23.86 6.08
CA PRO A 76 25.18 23.07 6.64
C PRO A 76 24.65 22.01 7.63
N VAL A 77 24.81 20.75 7.31
CA VAL A 77 24.45 19.59 8.15
C VAL A 77 25.65 18.65 8.26
N SER A 78 25.85 18.09 9.45
CA SER A 78 26.94 17.12 9.62
C SER A 78 26.63 15.81 8.87
N GLU A 79 27.67 15.10 8.44
CA GLU A 79 27.52 13.77 7.82
C GLU A 79 26.78 12.80 8.73
N LYS A 80 27.01 12.88 10.05
CA LYS A 80 26.28 12.08 11.04
C LYS A 80 24.78 12.38 11.02
N THR A 81 24.40 13.64 10.83
CA THR A 81 22.99 14.04 10.71
C THR A 81 22.38 13.52 9.39
N ILE A 82 23.13 13.64 8.28
CA ILE A 82 22.72 13.09 6.98
C ILE A 82 22.51 11.58 7.11
N TYR A 83 23.45 10.88 7.70
CA TYR A 83 23.33 9.44 7.96
C TYR A 83 22.10 9.10 8.82
N THR A 84 21.83 9.89 9.86
CA THR A 84 20.67 9.70 10.74
C THR A 84 19.36 9.91 9.99
N ILE A 85 19.28 10.95 9.15
CA ILE A 85 18.12 11.20 8.28
C ILE A 85 17.90 10.02 7.34
N LEU A 86 18.94 9.58 6.63
CA LEU A 86 18.86 8.46 5.70
C LEU A 86 18.44 7.16 6.40
N LYS A 87 18.94 6.94 7.61
CA LYS A 87 18.57 5.79 8.45
C LYS A 87 17.10 5.86 8.87
N GLN A 88 16.63 7.03 9.29
CA GLN A 88 15.23 7.25 9.67
C GLN A 88 14.25 7.07 8.50
N GLU A 89 14.70 7.43 7.29
CA GLU A 89 13.93 7.26 6.05
C GLU A 89 14.08 5.86 5.43
N GLY A 90 14.80 4.94 6.09
CA GLY A 90 14.93 3.56 5.63
C GLY A 90 15.84 3.36 4.41
N PHE A 91 16.71 4.33 4.09
CA PHE A 91 17.67 4.13 3.00
C PHE A 91 18.78 3.16 3.41
N SER A 92 18.99 2.12 2.61
CA SER A 92 20.14 1.22 2.73
C SER A 92 21.45 1.91 2.34
N ARG A 93 22.59 1.29 2.71
CA ARG A 93 23.90 1.70 2.20
C ARG A 93 23.95 1.52 0.69
N LEU A 94 24.56 2.46 -0.02
CA LEU A 94 24.83 2.28 -1.45
C LEU A 94 25.81 1.11 -1.64
N PRO A 95 25.63 0.30 -2.70
CA PRO A 95 26.60 -0.72 -3.05
C PRO A 95 27.98 -0.06 -3.31
N ARG A 96 29.06 -0.76 -2.93
CA ARG A 96 30.42 -0.29 -3.22
C ARG A 96 30.57 -0.09 -4.73
N ARG A 97 30.99 1.09 -5.15
CA ARG A 97 31.39 1.34 -6.54
C ARG A 97 32.59 0.45 -6.85
N LEU A 98 32.43 -0.50 -7.76
CA LEU A 98 33.54 -1.29 -8.24
C LEU A 98 34.57 -0.35 -8.90
N LYS A 99 35.87 -0.57 -8.64
CA LYS A 99 36.97 0.24 -9.24
C LYS A 99 36.91 0.26 -10.78
N ALA A 100 36.39 -0.78 -11.40
CA ALA A 100 36.18 -0.90 -12.85
C ALA A 100 35.14 0.07 -13.43
N ALA A 101 34.28 0.69 -12.61
CA ALA A 101 33.33 1.71 -13.11
C ALA A 101 33.98 3.07 -13.44
N LYS A 102 35.28 3.22 -13.24
CA LYS A 102 36.05 4.42 -13.64
C LYS A 102 36.53 4.38 -15.09
N THR A 103 36.62 3.23 -15.71
CA THR A 103 36.82 3.14 -17.16
C THR A 103 35.46 3.23 -17.81
N ARG A 104 35.15 4.35 -18.44
CA ARG A 104 34.09 4.43 -19.45
C ARG A 104 34.48 3.44 -20.55
N LEU A 105 34.05 2.20 -20.40
CA LEU A 105 33.81 1.35 -21.55
C LEU A 105 32.66 2.06 -22.26
N GLU A 106 32.91 2.63 -23.42
CA GLU A 106 31.83 2.92 -24.35
C GLU A 106 31.05 1.64 -24.47
N PRO A 107 29.75 1.64 -24.18
CA PRO A 107 28.97 0.43 -24.38
C PRO A 107 29.19 0.03 -25.83
N PRO A 108 29.43 -1.26 -26.12
CA PRO A 108 29.53 -1.70 -27.50
C PRO A 108 28.33 -1.10 -28.20
N GLN A 109 28.55 -0.49 -29.37
CA GLN A 109 27.48 -0.03 -30.25
C GLN A 109 26.75 -1.29 -30.73
N ILE A 110 25.97 -1.87 -29.85
CA ILE A 110 24.87 -2.73 -30.22
C ILE A 110 23.97 -1.75 -30.95
N GLN A 111 23.85 -1.90 -32.29
CA GLN A 111 22.82 -1.24 -33.04
C GLN A 111 21.56 -1.38 -32.22
N ALA A 112 21.14 -0.30 -31.60
CA ALA A 112 19.96 -0.28 -30.76
C ALA A 112 18.84 -0.77 -31.66
N ALA A 113 18.37 -1.97 -31.43
CA ALA A 113 17.07 -2.37 -31.92
C ALA A 113 16.16 -1.22 -31.56
N LYS A 114 15.56 -0.57 -32.58
CA LYS A 114 14.79 0.66 -32.46
C LYS A 114 14.00 0.59 -31.17
N SER A 115 14.38 1.44 -30.24
CA SER A 115 13.91 1.62 -28.89
C SER A 115 12.57 0.96 -28.58
N GLY A 116 12.56 0.06 -27.68
CA GLY A 116 11.56 -0.46 -26.75
C GLY A 116 10.10 -0.57 -27.15
N MET A 117 9.58 0.26 -28.03
CA MET A 117 8.18 0.21 -28.47
C MET A 117 7.94 -0.98 -29.37
N ILE A 118 6.77 -1.60 -29.22
CA ILE A 118 6.37 -2.74 -30.04
C ILE A 118 6.30 -2.34 -31.52
N ALA A 119 6.88 -3.16 -32.42
CA ALA A 119 6.60 -3.09 -33.83
C ALA A 119 5.19 -3.64 -34.07
N LEU A 120 4.30 -2.81 -34.62
CA LEU A 120 2.90 -3.15 -34.90
C LEU A 120 2.70 -3.55 -36.38
N GLU A 121 3.76 -4.05 -37.00
CA GLU A 121 3.72 -4.62 -38.35
C GLU A 121 3.00 -6.00 -38.34
N ASN A 122 2.50 -6.42 -39.49
CA ASN A 122 1.82 -7.71 -39.62
C ASN A 122 2.78 -8.85 -39.22
N GLU A 123 2.43 -9.54 -38.15
CA GLU A 123 3.26 -10.56 -37.56
C GLU A 123 2.42 -11.60 -36.82
N GLU A 124 2.92 -12.81 -36.73
CA GLU A 124 2.34 -13.88 -35.90
C GLU A 124 3.40 -14.46 -34.96
N PHE A 125 3.08 -14.62 -33.68
CA PHE A 125 3.97 -15.20 -32.68
C PHE A 125 3.20 -15.88 -31.55
N LYS A 126 3.89 -16.75 -30.81
CA LYS A 126 3.34 -17.47 -29.65
C LYS A 126 3.75 -16.78 -28.35
N SER A 127 2.85 -16.81 -27.37
CA SER A 127 3.10 -16.30 -26.02
C SER A 127 2.60 -17.28 -24.98
N ALA A 128 3.40 -17.51 -23.95
CA ALA A 128 3.02 -18.28 -22.77
C ALA A 128 2.22 -17.45 -21.75
N SER A 129 2.33 -16.12 -21.82
CA SER A 129 1.75 -15.15 -20.86
C SER A 129 0.64 -14.29 -21.47
N ALA A 130 0.06 -14.69 -22.60
CA ALA A 130 -0.91 -13.89 -23.35
C ALA A 130 -2.21 -13.61 -22.57
N GLY A 131 -2.57 -14.46 -21.64
CA GLY A 131 -3.84 -14.28 -20.91
C GLY A 131 -3.94 -12.97 -20.12
N ILE A 132 -2.81 -12.34 -19.74
CA ILE A 132 -2.85 -11.02 -19.08
C ILE A 132 -3.44 -9.94 -19.99
N ILE A 133 -3.40 -10.12 -21.33
CA ILE A 133 -3.95 -9.18 -22.31
C ILE A 133 -5.47 -8.97 -22.10
N THR A 134 -6.17 -9.95 -21.52
CA THR A 134 -7.59 -9.82 -21.17
C THR A 134 -7.88 -8.72 -20.13
N LEU A 135 -6.86 -8.16 -19.49
CA LEU A 135 -6.99 -7.02 -18.57
C LEU A 135 -6.91 -5.65 -19.28
N LEU A 136 -6.39 -5.59 -20.52
CA LEU A 136 -6.26 -4.33 -21.27
C LEU A 136 -7.62 -3.66 -21.56
N PRO A 137 -8.70 -4.40 -21.88
CA PRO A 137 -10.02 -3.82 -22.06
C PRO A 137 -10.48 -2.99 -20.86
N TYR A 138 -10.22 -3.46 -19.65
CA TYR A 138 -10.58 -2.76 -18.40
C TYR A 138 -9.75 -1.50 -18.19
N ILE A 139 -8.48 -1.51 -18.59
CA ILE A 139 -7.59 -0.33 -18.49
C ILE A 139 -8.10 0.81 -19.38
N GLU A 140 -8.56 0.50 -20.61
CA GLU A 140 -9.07 1.52 -21.51
C GLU A 140 -10.51 1.91 -21.19
N HIS A 141 -11.39 0.94 -20.99
CA HIS A 141 -12.82 1.16 -20.73
C HIS A 141 -13.05 2.09 -19.52
N TYR A 142 -12.35 1.86 -18.43
CA TYR A 142 -12.42 2.69 -17.21
C TYR A 142 -11.52 3.93 -17.24
N GLY A 143 -10.84 4.24 -18.35
CA GLY A 143 -9.98 5.41 -18.47
C GLY A 143 -8.73 5.39 -17.57
N ILE A 144 -8.36 4.21 -17.06
CA ILE A 144 -7.17 4.02 -16.19
C ILE A 144 -5.91 4.44 -16.94
N ARG A 145 -5.83 4.16 -18.24
CA ARG A 145 -4.74 4.61 -19.11
C ARG A 145 -4.48 6.10 -19.01
N LYS A 146 -5.52 6.93 -19.13
CA LYS A 146 -5.39 8.40 -19.03
C LYS A 146 -4.77 8.80 -17.69
N SER A 147 -5.17 8.14 -16.60
CA SER A 147 -4.59 8.37 -15.28
C SER A 147 -3.11 7.97 -15.20
N MET A 148 -2.70 6.90 -15.89
CA MET A 148 -1.29 6.50 -15.99
C MET A 148 -0.47 7.54 -16.76
N GLU A 149 -0.94 7.99 -17.92
CA GLU A 149 -0.27 9.01 -18.76
C GLU A 149 -0.14 10.36 -18.05
N GLN A 150 -1.16 10.75 -17.29
CA GLN A 150 -1.18 11.99 -16.52
C GLN A 150 -0.48 11.89 -15.16
N SER A 151 -0.01 10.70 -14.77
CA SER A 151 0.68 10.50 -13.51
C SER A 151 2.02 11.25 -13.48
N GLY A 152 2.52 11.52 -12.27
CA GLY A 152 3.87 12.08 -12.07
C GLY A 152 4.99 11.05 -12.17
N TYR A 153 4.70 9.80 -12.56
CA TYR A 153 5.71 8.74 -12.61
C TYR A 153 6.80 9.02 -13.64
N PRO A 154 8.05 8.62 -13.35
CA PRO A 154 9.18 8.89 -14.23
C PRO A 154 9.09 8.08 -15.52
N GLU A 155 9.63 8.65 -16.57
CA GLU A 155 9.87 7.99 -17.85
C GLU A 155 11.35 7.97 -18.19
N THR A 156 11.73 7.18 -19.18
CA THR A 156 13.07 7.13 -19.75
C THR A 156 13.01 7.58 -21.21
N LYS A 157 14.17 7.77 -21.85
CA LYS A 157 14.24 8.07 -23.29
C LYS A 157 13.61 6.99 -24.18
N THR A 158 13.54 5.74 -23.67
CA THR A 158 13.11 4.55 -24.44
C THR A 158 11.80 3.97 -23.98
N ILE A 159 11.40 4.21 -22.74
CA ILE A 159 10.19 3.63 -22.13
C ILE A 159 9.39 4.78 -21.53
N SER A 160 8.17 4.98 -22.02
CA SER A 160 7.26 5.99 -21.50
C SER A 160 6.77 5.63 -20.08
N LYS A 161 6.12 6.58 -19.40
CA LYS A 161 5.52 6.31 -18.10
C LYS A 161 4.39 5.27 -18.20
N LEU A 162 3.57 5.31 -19.25
CA LEU A 162 2.53 4.31 -19.50
C LEU A 162 3.12 2.91 -19.62
N ASN A 163 4.10 2.72 -20.50
CA ASN A 163 4.77 1.42 -20.69
C ASN A 163 5.45 0.94 -19.40
N SER A 164 6.00 1.87 -18.62
CA SER A 164 6.63 1.56 -17.33
C SER A 164 5.61 1.01 -16.34
N ILE A 165 4.47 1.67 -16.16
CA ILE A 165 3.41 1.23 -15.25
C ILE A 165 2.81 -0.09 -15.73
N LEU A 166 2.51 -0.22 -17.03
CA LEU A 166 2.01 -1.47 -17.61
C LEU A 166 2.99 -2.63 -17.42
N SER A 167 4.31 -2.39 -17.48
CA SER A 167 5.31 -3.42 -17.19
C SER A 167 5.23 -3.93 -15.73
N PHE A 168 5.01 -3.03 -14.76
CA PHE A 168 4.80 -3.43 -13.36
C PHE A 168 3.47 -4.16 -13.17
N ILE A 169 2.41 -3.74 -13.85
CA ILE A 169 1.12 -4.44 -13.82
C ILE A 169 1.26 -5.83 -14.44
N ALA A 170 1.95 -5.98 -15.58
CA ALA A 170 2.22 -7.27 -16.20
C ALA A 170 2.96 -8.22 -15.24
N LEU A 171 3.98 -7.71 -14.52
CA LEU A 171 4.71 -8.47 -13.51
C LEU A 171 3.76 -8.99 -12.41
N LYS A 172 2.93 -8.11 -11.88
CA LYS A 172 1.98 -8.44 -10.80
C LYS A 172 0.86 -9.36 -11.29
N ALA A 173 0.32 -9.10 -12.47
CA ALA A 173 -0.74 -9.90 -13.07
C ALA A 173 -0.29 -11.31 -13.47
N SER A 174 1.01 -11.54 -13.64
CA SER A 174 1.57 -12.84 -14.01
C SER A 174 2.02 -13.69 -12.81
N ASP A 175 1.73 -13.30 -11.57
CA ASP A 175 2.20 -13.99 -10.36
C ASP A 175 3.75 -14.07 -10.31
N ILE A 176 4.44 -13.07 -10.86
CA ILE A 176 5.90 -13.02 -10.92
C ILE A 176 6.44 -12.09 -9.84
N SER A 177 7.31 -12.62 -9.00
CA SER A 177 8.08 -11.83 -8.04
C SER A 177 9.26 -11.15 -8.74
N ARG A 178 9.61 -9.93 -8.32
CA ARG A 178 10.80 -9.21 -8.82
C ARG A 178 12.09 -10.04 -8.74
N TYR A 179 12.23 -10.88 -7.70
CA TYR A 179 13.44 -11.69 -7.49
C TYR A 179 13.47 -12.92 -8.35
N THR A 180 12.31 -13.39 -8.77
CA THR A 180 12.16 -14.55 -9.65
C THR A 180 11.88 -14.16 -11.09
N THR A 181 11.89 -12.84 -11.40
CA THR A 181 11.78 -12.35 -12.76
C THR A 181 13.01 -12.81 -13.53
N ASP A 182 12.83 -13.74 -14.41
CA ASP A 182 13.87 -14.28 -15.25
C ASP A 182 13.85 -13.66 -16.65
N ASP A 183 14.90 -13.89 -17.39
CA ASP A 183 15.03 -13.40 -18.76
C ASP A 183 14.01 -14.04 -19.70
N LEU A 184 13.57 -15.29 -19.43
CA LEU A 184 12.61 -15.99 -20.29
C LEU A 184 11.23 -15.33 -20.23
N TRP A 185 10.74 -15.06 -19.01
CA TRP A 185 9.47 -14.36 -18.86
C TRP A 185 9.52 -12.93 -19.43
N CYS A 186 10.59 -12.18 -19.16
CA CYS A 186 10.78 -10.84 -19.72
C CYS A 186 10.84 -10.85 -21.26
N MET A 187 11.30 -11.94 -21.86
CA MET A 187 11.38 -12.10 -23.31
C MET A 187 10.07 -12.59 -23.94
N ASP A 188 9.05 -12.91 -23.15
CA ASP A 188 7.73 -13.27 -23.68
C ASP A 188 7.07 -12.07 -24.38
N ARG A 189 6.80 -12.21 -25.67
CA ARG A 189 6.29 -11.13 -26.51
C ARG A 189 4.86 -10.73 -26.20
N GLY A 190 4.03 -11.65 -25.68
CA GLY A 190 2.68 -11.32 -25.24
C GLY A 190 2.69 -10.49 -23.96
N ALA A 191 3.60 -10.79 -23.03
CA ALA A 191 3.83 -9.93 -21.87
C ALA A 191 4.38 -8.55 -22.28
N GLY A 192 5.27 -8.50 -23.29
CA GLY A 192 5.72 -7.26 -23.93
C GLY A 192 4.57 -6.47 -24.55
N LEU A 193 3.73 -7.12 -25.36
CA LEU A 193 2.56 -6.53 -26.01
C LEU A 193 1.61 -5.90 -24.99
N PHE A 194 1.38 -6.53 -23.84
CA PHE A 194 0.59 -5.95 -22.76
C PHE A 194 1.11 -4.57 -22.33
N ALA A 195 2.42 -4.39 -22.29
CA ALA A 195 3.07 -3.14 -21.93
C ALA A 195 3.38 -2.23 -23.14
N ALA A 196 2.91 -2.58 -24.34
CA ALA A 196 3.26 -1.93 -25.62
C ALA A 196 4.78 -1.87 -25.88
N LEU A 197 5.47 -2.91 -25.47
CA LEU A 197 6.90 -3.15 -25.67
C LEU A 197 7.12 -4.42 -26.49
N ASN A 198 8.24 -4.51 -27.19
CA ASN A 198 8.63 -5.78 -27.85
C ASN A 198 8.85 -6.90 -26.84
N VAL A 199 9.50 -6.54 -25.73
CA VAL A 199 9.75 -7.41 -24.57
C VAL A 199 9.77 -6.55 -23.32
N LEU A 200 9.51 -7.16 -22.17
CA LEU A 200 9.52 -6.44 -20.89
C LEU A 200 10.95 -6.13 -20.43
N PRO A 201 11.13 -5.07 -19.62
CA PRO A 201 12.40 -4.78 -18.99
C PRO A 201 12.84 -5.91 -18.04
N LYS A 202 14.16 -6.08 -17.88
CA LYS A 202 14.75 -7.08 -16.98
C LYS A 202 14.68 -6.64 -15.50
N ALA A 203 14.93 -7.58 -14.59
CA ALA A 203 14.89 -7.40 -13.14
C ALA A 203 15.65 -6.17 -12.64
N ALA A 204 16.82 -5.85 -13.22
CA ALA A 204 17.62 -4.68 -12.85
C ALA A 204 16.88 -3.37 -13.11
N TRP A 205 16.13 -3.26 -14.21
CA TRP A 205 15.33 -2.08 -14.52
C TRP A 205 14.17 -1.92 -13.52
N PHE A 206 13.41 -2.98 -13.26
CA PHE A 206 12.33 -2.97 -12.26
C PHE A 206 12.84 -2.52 -10.88
N THR A 207 14.02 -3.01 -10.49
CA THR A 207 14.65 -2.64 -9.22
C THR A 207 15.06 -1.17 -9.21
N SER A 208 15.64 -0.65 -10.29
CA SER A 208 16.13 0.73 -10.37
C SER A 208 15.01 1.76 -10.56
N TYR A 209 13.92 1.40 -11.22
CA TYR A 209 12.82 2.31 -11.51
C TYR A 209 12.20 2.90 -10.24
N SER A 210 11.91 2.07 -9.25
CA SER A 210 11.26 2.47 -8.01
C SER A 210 12.08 3.45 -7.15
N HIS A 211 13.41 3.60 -7.39
CA HIS A 211 14.21 4.63 -6.73
C HIS A 211 13.88 6.06 -7.17
N ARG A 212 13.22 6.23 -8.31
CA ARG A 212 12.84 7.53 -8.87
C ARG A 212 11.41 7.94 -8.53
N VAL A 213 10.66 7.04 -7.89
CA VAL A 213 9.27 7.26 -7.47
C VAL A 213 9.23 7.92 -6.09
N THR A 214 8.21 8.73 -5.83
CA THR A 214 7.95 9.35 -4.53
C THR A 214 6.59 8.90 -3.99
N SER A 215 6.40 8.94 -2.67
CA SER A 215 5.09 8.65 -2.06
C SER A 215 4.00 9.61 -2.55
N LYS A 216 4.36 10.87 -2.84
CA LYS A 216 3.43 11.83 -3.45
C LYS A 216 2.93 11.36 -4.82
N MET A 217 3.82 10.83 -5.69
CA MET A 217 3.40 10.29 -6.98
C MET A 217 2.42 9.13 -6.83
N ASN A 218 2.64 8.24 -5.84
CA ASN A 218 1.74 7.14 -5.55
C ASN A 218 0.38 7.66 -5.06
N ARG A 219 0.38 8.59 -4.09
CA ARG A 219 -0.86 9.21 -3.59
C ARG A 219 -1.62 9.92 -4.70
N ASP A 220 -0.96 10.76 -5.50
CA ASP A 220 -1.59 11.49 -6.61
C ASP A 220 -2.20 10.52 -7.64
N PHE A 221 -1.55 9.40 -7.90
CA PHE A 221 -2.05 8.37 -8.80
C PHE A 221 -3.28 7.66 -8.21
N LEU A 222 -3.24 7.23 -6.95
CA LEU A 222 -4.38 6.65 -6.27
C LEU A 222 -5.57 7.64 -6.19
N THR A 223 -5.32 8.94 -5.98
CA THR A 223 -6.37 9.97 -6.01
C THR A 223 -7.06 10.06 -7.39
N ARG A 224 -6.32 9.88 -8.49
CA ARG A 224 -6.91 9.84 -9.83
C ARG A 224 -7.77 8.60 -10.04
N LEU A 225 -7.29 7.45 -9.56
CA LEU A 225 -8.05 6.20 -9.61
C LEU A 225 -9.29 6.26 -8.73
N HIS A 226 -9.20 6.86 -7.53
CA HIS A 226 -10.35 7.11 -6.65
C HIS A 226 -11.49 7.83 -7.38
N LYS A 227 -11.17 8.87 -8.18
CA LYS A 227 -12.18 9.58 -8.98
C LYS A 227 -12.88 8.64 -9.97
N ILE A 228 -12.10 7.83 -10.68
CA ILE A 228 -12.66 6.82 -11.61
C ILE A 228 -13.58 5.85 -10.86
N TRP A 229 -13.10 5.28 -9.75
CA TRP A 229 -13.90 4.32 -8.98
C TRP A 229 -15.22 4.90 -8.48
N LYS A 230 -15.20 6.19 -8.13
CA LYS A 230 -16.40 6.89 -7.69
C LYS A 230 -17.35 7.20 -8.85
N GLU A 231 -16.84 7.74 -9.95
CA GLU A 231 -17.61 8.06 -11.15
C GLU A 231 -18.30 6.83 -11.73
N GLU A 232 -17.61 5.68 -11.70
CA GLU A 232 -18.12 4.39 -12.16
C GLU A 232 -19.00 3.65 -11.12
N GLY A 233 -19.29 4.29 -9.97
CA GLY A 233 -20.12 3.70 -8.92
C GLY A 233 -19.53 2.43 -8.29
N LEU A 234 -18.20 2.31 -8.29
CA LEU A 234 -17.45 1.17 -7.74
C LEU A 234 -17.16 1.30 -6.25
N LEU A 235 -17.33 2.50 -5.68
CA LEU A 235 -17.20 2.76 -4.26
C LEU A 235 -18.58 2.92 -3.63
N GLY A 236 -18.87 2.08 -2.63
CA GLY A 236 -20.08 2.12 -1.83
C GLY A 236 -20.04 3.16 -0.71
N ASP A 237 -20.95 3.02 0.23
CA ASP A 237 -21.04 3.91 1.39
C ASP A 237 -20.07 3.58 2.54
N THR A 238 -19.27 2.53 2.39
CA THR A 238 -18.47 1.95 3.48
C THR A 238 -17.04 1.70 3.02
N ALA A 239 -16.07 2.16 3.80
CA ALA A 239 -14.67 1.78 3.65
C ALA A 239 -14.18 1.02 4.90
N ASN A 240 -13.49 -0.09 4.68
CA ASN A 240 -12.83 -0.88 5.71
C ASN A 240 -11.34 -0.55 5.72
N LEU A 241 -10.80 -0.17 6.88
CA LEU A 241 -9.37 0.06 7.04
C LEU A 241 -8.74 -1.05 7.88
N ASP A 242 -7.57 -1.52 7.44
CA ASP A 242 -6.75 -2.41 8.24
C ASP A 242 -5.26 -2.23 7.95
N PHE A 243 -4.44 -2.64 8.94
CA PHE A 243 -2.99 -2.60 8.82
C PHE A 243 -2.45 -3.94 8.33
N THR A 244 -1.39 -3.84 7.56
CA THR A 244 -0.56 -4.99 7.21
C THR A 244 0.91 -4.72 7.50
N THR A 245 1.62 -5.77 7.84
CA THR A 245 3.05 -5.72 8.12
C THR A 245 3.81 -6.29 6.93
N VAL A 246 4.68 -5.50 6.33
CA VAL A 246 5.59 -5.93 5.26
C VAL A 246 6.95 -6.22 5.88
N PRO A 247 7.32 -7.50 6.11
CA PRO A 247 8.57 -7.85 6.77
C PRO A 247 9.79 -7.45 5.95
N TYR A 248 10.84 -7.01 6.64
CA TYR A 248 12.14 -6.79 6.07
C TYR A 248 13.09 -7.92 6.47
N TRP A 249 13.75 -8.51 5.47
CA TRP A 249 14.63 -9.67 5.66
C TRP A 249 16.12 -9.33 5.57
N GLY A 250 16.45 -8.06 5.39
CA GLY A 250 17.84 -7.61 5.34
C GLY A 250 18.43 -7.40 6.74
N GLU A 251 19.75 -7.21 6.77
CA GLU A 251 20.47 -6.87 8.00
C GLU A 251 20.26 -5.41 8.39
N GLY A 252 20.06 -5.14 9.66
CA GLY A 252 20.03 -3.80 10.27
C GLY A 252 18.71 -3.39 10.90
N ASP A 253 18.80 -2.70 12.05
CA ASP A 253 17.69 -2.21 12.87
C ASP A 253 17.18 -0.84 12.39
N HIS A 254 16.76 -0.76 11.13
CA HIS A 254 16.37 0.53 10.54
C HIS A 254 14.86 0.77 10.52
N LEU A 255 14.06 -0.25 10.79
CA LEU A 255 12.61 -0.22 10.76
C LEU A 255 12.03 -0.48 12.15
N GLU A 256 10.81 -0.01 12.36
CA GLU A 256 10.06 -0.33 13.58
C GLU A 256 9.72 -1.83 13.63
N ASN A 257 9.63 -2.36 14.86
CA ASN A 257 9.21 -3.74 15.08
C ASN A 257 7.69 -3.81 15.12
N ASN A 258 7.08 -4.38 14.09
CA ASN A 258 5.64 -4.56 14.01
C ASN A 258 5.25 -6.02 14.26
N TRP A 259 4.13 -6.22 14.91
CA TRP A 259 3.58 -7.55 15.16
C TRP A 259 3.10 -8.20 13.86
N SER A 260 3.63 -9.37 13.56
CA SER A 260 3.18 -10.19 12.45
C SER A 260 2.27 -11.30 12.97
N GLY A 261 0.97 -11.18 12.77
CA GLY A 261 -0.02 -12.18 13.22
C GLY A 261 0.23 -13.57 12.65
N LYS A 262 0.63 -13.66 11.37
CA LYS A 262 0.96 -14.94 10.70
C LYS A 262 2.19 -15.65 11.31
N ARG A 263 3.09 -14.89 11.96
CA ARG A 263 4.34 -15.41 12.53
C ARG A 263 4.34 -15.45 14.07
N GLY A 264 3.36 -14.84 14.70
CA GLY A 264 3.24 -14.78 16.16
C GLY A 264 4.38 -14.05 16.86
N LYS A 265 5.09 -13.15 16.15
CA LYS A 265 6.20 -12.36 16.71
C LYS A 265 6.31 -10.97 16.08
N ALA A 266 6.96 -10.06 16.82
CA ALA A 266 7.35 -8.76 16.28
C ALA A 266 8.58 -8.90 15.38
N LEU A 267 8.57 -8.21 14.24
CA LEU A 267 9.63 -8.24 13.22
C LEU A 267 9.93 -6.83 12.76
N SER A 268 11.19 -6.59 12.41
CA SER A 268 11.60 -5.39 11.67
C SER A 268 10.83 -5.31 10.34
N SER A 269 10.01 -4.28 10.17
CA SER A 269 9.03 -4.26 9.07
C SER A 269 8.49 -2.85 8.83
N LEU A 270 7.89 -2.68 7.67
CA LEU A 270 7.05 -1.52 7.38
C LEU A 270 5.60 -1.84 7.78
N LEU A 271 4.93 -0.86 8.37
CA LEU A 271 3.50 -0.92 8.60
C LEU A 271 2.80 -0.20 7.46
N ALA A 272 1.96 -0.92 6.75
CA ALA A 272 1.12 -0.37 5.70
C ALA A 272 -0.35 -0.40 6.12
N VAL A 273 -1.12 0.54 5.60
CA VAL A 273 -2.58 0.57 5.74
C VAL A 273 -3.21 0.47 4.37
N LEU A 274 -4.37 -0.19 4.31
CA LEU A 274 -5.22 -0.23 3.12
C LEU A 274 -6.64 0.17 3.50
N ALA A 275 -7.31 0.88 2.56
CA ALA A 275 -8.75 1.10 2.62
C ALA A 275 -9.42 0.30 1.48
N HIS A 276 -10.41 -0.48 1.83
CA HIS A 276 -11.06 -1.46 0.96
C HIS A 276 -12.58 -1.27 0.98
N ASP A 277 -13.18 -1.20 -0.19
CA ASP A 277 -14.63 -1.23 -0.34
C ASP A 277 -15.14 -2.67 -0.21
N PRO A 278 -16.03 -2.97 0.76
CA PRO A 278 -16.48 -4.33 1.00
C PRO A 278 -17.45 -4.89 -0.05
N ASP A 279 -18.04 -4.06 -0.91
CA ASP A 279 -19.04 -4.46 -1.89
C ASP A 279 -18.42 -4.75 -3.25
N SER A 280 -17.55 -3.87 -3.73
CA SER A 280 -16.84 -4.05 -4.99
C SER A 280 -15.56 -4.88 -4.87
N GLY A 281 -14.94 -4.88 -3.68
CA GLY A 281 -13.62 -5.45 -3.48
C GLY A 281 -12.47 -4.53 -3.90
N ILE A 282 -12.75 -3.31 -4.33
CA ILE A 282 -11.73 -2.32 -4.73
C ILE A 282 -10.93 -1.88 -3.51
N ILE A 283 -9.62 -1.83 -3.64
CA ILE A 283 -8.73 -1.17 -2.70
C ILE A 283 -8.52 0.26 -3.20
N ASP A 284 -9.06 1.22 -2.44
CA ASP A 284 -9.12 2.61 -2.85
C ASP A 284 -7.90 3.42 -2.41
N TYR A 285 -7.35 3.10 -1.24
CA TYR A 285 -6.24 3.82 -0.63
C TYR A 285 -5.22 2.88 -0.01
N ALA A 286 -3.96 3.30 -0.04
CA ALA A 286 -2.89 2.68 0.74
C ALA A 286 -1.78 3.67 1.10
N ASN A 287 -1.08 3.37 2.20
CA ASN A 287 0.13 4.06 2.63
C ASN A 287 1.05 3.04 3.29
N ALA A 288 2.25 2.83 2.74
CA ALA A 288 3.25 1.89 3.28
C ALA A 288 4.24 2.54 4.26
N ASN A 289 3.99 3.77 4.70
CA ASN A 289 4.88 4.51 5.59
C ASN A 289 4.19 4.92 6.90
N VAL A 290 3.39 4.05 7.46
CA VAL A 290 2.75 4.31 8.76
C VAL A 290 3.78 4.08 9.87
N LYS A 291 3.86 5.02 10.81
CA LYS A 291 4.67 4.93 12.03
C LYS A 291 3.78 4.63 13.23
N HIS A 292 4.30 3.94 14.25
CA HIS A 292 3.56 3.65 15.48
C HIS A 292 2.96 4.90 16.11
N SER A 293 3.70 6.02 16.06
CA SER A 293 3.21 7.31 16.57
C SER A 293 1.98 7.85 15.84
N ASN A 294 1.74 7.40 14.60
CA ASN A 294 0.72 7.93 13.69
C ASN A 294 -0.39 6.92 13.37
N GLU A 295 -0.38 5.74 13.97
CA GLU A 295 -1.38 4.68 13.68
C GLU A 295 -2.82 5.20 13.79
N SER A 296 -3.12 6.01 14.78
CA SER A 296 -4.49 6.56 14.96
C SER A 296 -4.82 7.70 14.01
N ALA A 297 -3.82 8.44 13.51
CA ALA A 297 -4.03 9.56 12.58
C ALA A 297 -4.40 9.08 11.16
N VAL A 298 -4.12 7.83 10.82
CA VAL A 298 -4.36 7.25 9.50
C VAL A 298 -5.83 7.35 9.08
N VAL A 299 -6.77 7.28 10.04
CA VAL A 299 -8.20 7.43 9.76
C VAL A 299 -8.51 8.80 9.17
N LEU A 300 -7.88 9.86 9.72
CA LEU A 300 -8.03 11.22 9.22
C LEU A 300 -7.26 11.44 7.92
N GLU A 301 -6.08 10.82 7.77
CA GLU A 301 -5.34 10.83 6.50
C GLU A 301 -6.16 10.21 5.36
N PHE A 302 -6.86 9.12 5.63
CA PHE A 302 -7.77 8.51 4.66
C PHE A 302 -8.95 9.43 4.33
N LEU A 303 -9.54 10.08 5.33
CA LEU A 303 -10.63 11.01 5.09
C LEU A 303 -10.19 12.21 4.25
N ASP A 304 -8.99 12.74 4.49
CA ASP A 304 -8.40 13.80 3.68
C ASP A 304 -8.15 13.34 2.25
N PHE A 305 -7.61 12.14 2.06
CA PHE A 305 -7.45 11.53 0.74
C PHE A 305 -8.79 11.40 0.01
N TYR A 306 -9.82 10.93 0.70
CA TYR A 306 -11.14 10.74 0.11
C TYR A 306 -11.77 12.08 -0.32
N LYS A 307 -11.57 13.15 0.45
CA LYS A 307 -12.00 14.52 0.12
C LYS A 307 -11.18 15.15 -1.00
N ASP A 308 -9.86 14.96 -1.04
CA ASP A 308 -8.97 15.45 -2.11
C ASP A 308 -9.42 14.96 -3.48
N GLY A 309 -9.91 13.72 -3.55
CA GLY A 309 -10.47 13.14 -4.75
C GLY A 309 -11.74 13.83 -5.25
N ASN A 310 -12.56 14.43 -4.37
CA ASN A 310 -13.92 14.87 -4.69
C ASN A 310 -14.41 16.14 -4.00
N LYS A 311 -13.60 16.87 -3.28
CA LYS A 311 -13.94 18.05 -2.46
C LYS A 311 -15.04 17.83 -1.39
N LYS A 312 -15.82 16.74 -1.47
CA LYS A 312 -16.84 16.32 -0.50
C LYS A 312 -16.84 14.82 -0.34
N ALA A 313 -17.05 14.32 0.87
CA ALA A 313 -17.16 12.89 1.17
C ALA A 313 -18.59 12.34 0.94
N ASP A 314 -19.30 12.83 -0.09
CA ASP A 314 -20.76 12.71 -0.25
C ASP A 314 -21.28 11.26 -0.29
N THR A 315 -20.46 10.29 -0.68
CA THR A 315 -20.87 8.88 -0.74
C THR A 315 -20.42 8.07 0.45
N LEU A 316 -19.30 8.45 1.11
CA LEU A 316 -18.76 7.73 2.25
C LEU A 316 -19.59 8.03 3.50
N LYS A 317 -20.28 7.03 4.02
CA LYS A 317 -21.07 7.14 5.25
C LYS A 317 -20.41 6.44 6.42
N TYR A 318 -19.71 5.34 6.17
CA TYR A 318 -19.18 4.47 7.21
C TYR A 318 -17.69 4.21 7.04
N LEU A 319 -16.94 4.38 8.13
CA LEU A 319 -15.59 3.87 8.29
C LEU A 319 -15.58 2.73 9.29
N VAL A 320 -15.04 1.59 8.89
CA VAL A 320 -14.96 0.39 9.73
C VAL A 320 -13.50 0.01 9.91
N PHE A 321 -13.03 -0.05 11.15
CA PHE A 321 -11.60 -0.28 11.44
C PHE A 321 -11.37 -0.97 12.78
N ASP A 322 -10.14 -1.47 13.00
CA ASP A 322 -9.75 -2.15 14.24
C ASP A 322 -9.36 -1.15 15.35
N SER A 323 -9.24 -1.67 16.56
CA SER A 323 -8.87 -0.92 17.77
C SER A 323 -7.54 -0.19 17.70
N LYS A 324 -6.62 -0.56 16.82
CA LYS A 324 -5.35 0.13 16.61
C LYS A 324 -5.52 1.57 16.09
N PHE A 325 -6.54 1.78 15.28
CA PHE A 325 -6.88 3.10 14.74
C PHE A 325 -7.67 3.96 15.76
N THR A 326 -8.15 3.37 16.86
CA THR A 326 -9.10 4.04 17.75
C THR A 326 -8.38 5.05 18.64
N ASN A 327 -8.63 6.33 18.36
CA ASN A 327 -8.39 7.46 19.23
C ASN A 327 -9.72 8.24 19.36
N TYR A 328 -10.16 8.45 20.57
CA TYR A 328 -11.50 9.04 20.80
C TYR A 328 -11.61 10.49 20.32
N GLU A 329 -10.52 11.25 20.31
CA GLU A 329 -10.48 12.60 19.72
C GLU A 329 -10.68 12.56 18.21
N ASN A 330 -10.05 11.59 17.52
CA ASN A 330 -10.23 11.40 16.08
C ASN A 330 -11.67 10.96 15.75
N LEU A 331 -12.32 10.19 16.65
CA LEU A 331 -13.74 9.84 16.49
C LEU A 331 -14.65 11.06 16.57
N ASN A 332 -14.31 12.08 17.39
CA ASN A 332 -15.04 13.36 17.38
C ASN A 332 -14.93 14.06 16.02
N THR A 333 -13.75 14.05 15.42
CA THR A 333 -13.54 14.63 14.09
C THR A 333 -14.40 13.92 13.05
N LEU A 334 -14.43 12.58 13.04
CA LEU A 334 -15.31 11.83 12.15
C LEU A 334 -16.79 12.19 12.36
N ASN A 335 -17.20 12.30 13.62
CA ASN A 335 -18.60 12.66 13.96
C ASN A 335 -18.95 14.07 13.46
N LYS A 336 -18.07 15.04 13.63
CA LYS A 336 -18.24 16.42 13.14
C LYS A 336 -18.31 16.48 11.61
N GLU A 337 -17.61 15.60 10.92
CA GLU A 337 -17.63 15.44 9.46
C GLU A 337 -18.83 14.62 8.95
N GLY A 338 -19.73 14.17 9.84
CA GLY A 338 -20.89 13.37 9.48
C GLY A 338 -20.60 11.92 9.13
N ILE A 339 -19.36 11.46 9.35
CA ILE A 339 -18.94 10.08 9.08
C ILE A 339 -19.33 9.18 10.26
N LYS A 340 -20.05 8.11 9.96
CA LYS A 340 -20.35 7.05 10.91
C LYS A 340 -19.16 6.09 11.03
N PHE A 341 -18.76 5.79 12.25
CA PHE A 341 -17.67 4.84 12.49
C PHE A 341 -18.18 3.55 13.16
N LEU A 342 -17.52 2.44 12.85
CA LEU A 342 -17.62 1.18 13.60
C LEU A 342 -16.21 0.70 13.92
N THR A 343 -15.90 0.61 15.19
CA THR A 343 -14.59 0.12 15.66
C THR A 343 -14.71 -0.70 16.93
N ILE A 344 -13.63 -1.39 17.32
CA ILE A 344 -13.58 -2.15 18.57
C ILE A 344 -13.05 -1.30 19.70
N ARG A 345 -13.79 -1.26 20.79
CA ARG A 345 -13.32 -0.72 22.07
C ARG A 345 -12.30 -1.66 22.71
N ARG A 346 -11.16 -1.11 23.16
CA ARG A 346 -10.15 -1.89 23.90
C ARG A 346 -10.74 -2.46 25.20
N ARG A 347 -10.48 -3.73 25.46
CA ARG A 347 -11.04 -4.49 26.59
C ARG A 347 -10.16 -4.37 27.83
N GLY A 348 -10.47 -3.45 28.74
CA GLY A 348 -9.87 -3.42 30.08
C GLY A 348 -10.49 -4.48 31.00
N LYS A 349 -9.76 -4.89 32.03
CA LYS A 349 -10.23 -5.89 33.03
C LYS A 349 -11.59 -5.50 33.66
N ASN A 350 -11.74 -4.23 34.05
CA ASN A 350 -12.95 -3.70 34.66
C ASN A 350 -14.17 -3.77 33.72
N LEU A 351 -13.99 -3.43 32.44
CA LEU A 351 -15.06 -3.50 31.45
C LEU A 351 -15.50 -4.94 31.19
N VAL A 352 -14.56 -5.87 31.06
CA VAL A 352 -14.88 -7.30 30.90
C VAL A 352 -15.57 -7.85 32.14
N GLY A 353 -15.09 -7.48 33.35
CA GLY A 353 -15.73 -7.86 34.61
C GLY A 353 -17.17 -7.36 34.72
N ARG A 354 -17.40 -6.07 34.36
CA ARG A 354 -18.74 -5.50 34.29
C ARG A 354 -19.66 -6.29 33.36
N LEU A 355 -19.20 -6.57 32.13
CA LEU A 355 -20.00 -7.28 31.15
C LEU A 355 -20.33 -8.72 31.54
N ASN A 356 -19.42 -9.42 32.22
CA ASN A 356 -19.65 -10.77 32.73
C ASN A 356 -20.71 -10.80 33.82
N ASN A 357 -20.86 -9.72 34.57
CA ASN A 357 -21.84 -9.58 35.68
C ASN A 357 -23.20 -9.05 35.22
N VAL A 358 -23.37 -8.73 33.92
CA VAL A 358 -24.66 -8.28 33.37
C VAL A 358 -25.64 -9.44 33.35
N ALA A 359 -26.82 -9.26 33.94
CA ALA A 359 -27.89 -10.27 34.01
C ALA A 359 -28.25 -10.81 32.62
N ALA A 360 -28.47 -12.11 32.51
CA ALA A 360 -28.69 -12.79 31.22
C ALA A 360 -29.88 -12.25 30.42
N ASN A 361 -30.90 -11.74 31.10
CA ASN A 361 -32.11 -11.15 30.50
C ASN A 361 -31.86 -9.81 29.77
N LYS A 362 -30.75 -9.13 30.05
CA LYS A 362 -30.35 -7.90 29.33
C LYS A 362 -29.68 -8.19 27.97
N TRP A 363 -29.24 -9.43 27.77
CA TRP A 363 -28.62 -9.86 26.52
C TRP A 363 -29.70 -10.33 25.54
N LYS A 364 -29.80 -9.59 24.40
CA LYS A 364 -30.72 -9.96 23.31
C LYS A 364 -30.07 -11.01 22.41
N THR A 365 -30.81 -12.01 22.01
CA THR A 365 -30.38 -12.98 21.00
C THR A 365 -30.54 -12.39 19.63
N ILE A 366 -29.46 -12.33 18.85
CA ILE A 366 -29.44 -11.86 17.46
C ILE A 366 -29.03 -12.99 16.53
N ARG A 367 -29.55 -12.97 15.31
CA ARG A 367 -29.18 -13.92 14.25
C ARG A 367 -28.55 -13.16 13.11
N ILE A 368 -27.33 -13.53 12.75
CA ILE A 368 -26.60 -12.96 11.63
C ILE A 368 -26.32 -14.03 10.58
N GLU A 369 -26.33 -13.65 9.33
CA GLU A 369 -25.89 -14.52 8.25
C GLU A 369 -24.37 -14.60 8.26
N ALA A 370 -23.85 -15.81 8.20
CA ALA A 370 -22.44 -16.12 8.02
C ALA A 370 -22.20 -16.59 6.56
N SER A 371 -20.94 -16.64 6.12
CA SER A 371 -20.62 -17.10 4.77
C SER A 371 -21.18 -18.51 4.51
N GLY A 372 -21.70 -18.74 3.29
CA GLY A 372 -22.28 -20.03 2.87
C GLY A 372 -23.70 -20.29 3.37
N ASN A 373 -24.54 -19.27 3.49
CA ASN A 373 -25.95 -19.35 3.93
C ASN A 373 -26.13 -19.91 5.37
N LYS A 374 -25.05 -19.98 6.14
CA LYS A 374 -25.13 -20.40 7.55
C LYS A 374 -25.58 -19.23 8.42
N LYS A 375 -26.54 -19.46 9.29
CA LYS A 375 -26.97 -18.48 10.31
C LYS A 375 -26.16 -18.71 11.60
N ARG A 376 -25.69 -17.65 12.20
CA ARG A 376 -25.00 -17.67 13.48
C ARG A 376 -25.84 -16.93 14.51
N THR A 377 -26.07 -17.57 15.63
CA THR A 377 -26.77 -16.98 16.78
C THR A 377 -25.75 -16.41 17.76
N LEU A 378 -25.93 -15.15 18.13
CA LEU A 378 -25.08 -14.41 19.07
C LEU A 378 -25.95 -13.78 20.15
N LYS A 379 -25.35 -13.42 21.27
CA LYS A 379 -25.98 -12.59 22.30
C LYS A 379 -25.35 -11.18 22.21
N ALA A 380 -26.17 -10.16 22.18
CA ALA A 380 -25.75 -8.77 22.10
C ALA A 380 -26.35 -7.94 23.25
N LEU A 381 -25.54 -7.07 23.82
CA LEU A 381 -25.95 -6.04 24.76
C LEU A 381 -25.69 -4.68 24.09
N ASP A 382 -26.74 -3.88 23.96
CA ASP A 382 -26.72 -2.58 23.31
C ASP A 382 -26.91 -1.48 24.35
N GLU A 383 -25.92 -0.62 24.51
CA GLU A 383 -25.87 0.42 25.55
C GLU A 383 -25.37 1.73 24.96
N LYS A 384 -25.75 2.84 25.58
CA LYS A 384 -25.06 4.13 25.40
C LYS A 384 -24.01 4.29 26.49
N VAL A 385 -22.83 4.77 26.13
CA VAL A 385 -21.70 4.92 27.04
C VAL A 385 -20.95 6.22 26.78
N ASN A 386 -20.42 6.81 27.84
CA ASN A 386 -19.49 7.92 27.74
C ASN A 386 -18.06 7.38 27.65
N LEU A 387 -17.26 7.92 26.75
CA LEU A 387 -15.86 7.59 26.57
C LEU A 387 -14.98 8.81 26.87
N PRO A 388 -13.89 8.63 27.65
CA PRO A 388 -12.97 9.73 27.93
C PRO A 388 -12.38 10.29 26.62
N GLY A 389 -12.52 11.59 26.38
CA GLY A 389 -12.03 12.26 25.17
C GLY A 389 -12.99 12.20 23.98
N TYR A 390 -14.18 11.59 24.11
CA TYR A 390 -15.25 11.68 23.12
C TYR A 390 -16.37 12.63 23.62
N GLU A 391 -16.87 13.50 22.76
CA GLU A 391 -17.94 14.46 23.06
C GLU A 391 -19.32 13.76 22.97
N GLY A 392 -20.02 13.66 24.09
CA GLY A 392 -21.34 13.02 24.16
C GLY A 392 -21.30 11.51 24.34
N GLU A 393 -22.41 10.85 24.09
CA GLU A 393 -22.58 9.41 24.22
C GLU A 393 -22.26 8.68 22.91
N VAL A 394 -21.64 7.50 23.06
CA VAL A 394 -21.37 6.55 21.98
C VAL A 394 -22.20 5.30 22.21
N ARG A 395 -22.74 4.74 21.16
CA ARG A 395 -23.39 3.44 21.19
C ARG A 395 -22.35 2.34 21.31
N GLN A 396 -22.54 1.44 22.26
CA GLN A 396 -21.69 0.26 22.50
C GLN A 396 -22.50 -1.01 22.34
N VAL A 397 -22.09 -1.85 21.41
CA VAL A 397 -22.68 -3.18 21.19
C VAL A 397 -21.68 -4.24 21.61
N SER A 398 -21.93 -4.84 22.78
CA SER A 398 -21.12 -5.94 23.30
C SER A 398 -21.68 -7.28 22.83
N ILE A 399 -20.81 -8.19 22.36
CA ILE A 399 -21.21 -9.44 21.71
C ILE A 399 -20.56 -10.62 22.40
N THR A 400 -21.36 -11.65 22.70
CA THR A 400 -20.89 -12.95 23.21
C THR A 400 -21.42 -14.09 22.31
N GLY A 401 -20.90 -15.30 22.51
CA GLY A 401 -21.25 -16.44 21.64
C GLY A 401 -20.55 -16.43 20.29
N ASN A 402 -19.55 -15.54 20.12
CA ASN A 402 -18.76 -15.40 18.90
C ASN A 402 -17.58 -16.40 18.80
N GLY A 403 -17.54 -17.41 19.67
CA GLY A 403 -16.46 -18.40 19.71
C GLY A 403 -15.20 -17.95 20.43
N LYS A 404 -15.22 -16.79 21.10
CA LYS A 404 -14.14 -16.28 21.94
C LYS A 404 -14.59 -16.18 23.41
N ILE A 405 -13.67 -16.40 24.34
CA ILE A 405 -13.94 -16.36 25.78
C ILE A 405 -14.38 -14.95 26.24
N LYS A 406 -13.75 -13.92 25.67
CA LYS A 406 -14.04 -12.51 26.03
C LYS A 406 -15.01 -11.89 25.02
N PRO A 407 -15.96 -11.03 25.47
CA PRO A 407 -16.88 -10.35 24.57
C PRO A 407 -16.12 -9.46 23.57
N ALA A 408 -16.66 -9.36 22.36
CA ALA A 408 -16.27 -8.32 21.41
C ALA A 408 -17.13 -7.07 21.69
N ILE A 409 -16.52 -5.88 21.64
CA ILE A 409 -17.19 -4.64 22.03
C ILE A 409 -17.06 -3.65 20.88
N ILE A 410 -18.11 -3.54 20.07
CA ILE A 410 -18.18 -2.59 18.95
C ILE A 410 -18.69 -1.25 19.50
N ILE A 411 -18.06 -0.16 19.09
CA ILE A 411 -18.56 1.22 19.33
C ILE A 411 -18.86 1.91 18.01
N SER A 412 -19.90 2.76 18.03
CA SER A 412 -20.35 3.50 16.86
C SER A 412 -21.08 4.78 17.28
N ASN A 413 -21.00 5.84 16.46
CA ASN A 413 -21.85 7.02 16.57
C ASN A 413 -23.17 6.87 15.80
N ASP A 414 -23.45 5.69 15.22
CA ASP A 414 -24.73 5.41 14.59
C ASP A 414 -25.74 4.86 15.61
N THR A 415 -26.72 5.69 15.97
CA THR A 415 -27.78 5.34 16.91
C THR A 415 -28.95 4.61 16.27
N ASP A 416 -29.11 4.67 14.96
CA ASP A 416 -30.31 4.25 14.25
C ASP A 416 -30.19 2.87 13.60
N LEU A 417 -28.96 2.47 13.26
CA LEU A 417 -28.70 1.19 12.60
C LEU A 417 -29.07 0.02 13.54
N PRO A 418 -29.89 -0.97 13.09
CA PRO A 418 -30.19 -2.17 13.88
C PRO A 418 -28.92 -2.91 14.35
N VAL A 419 -28.95 -3.52 15.55
CA VAL A 419 -27.79 -4.21 16.15
C VAL A 419 -27.22 -5.28 15.22
N GLU A 420 -28.09 -6.05 14.57
CA GLU A 420 -27.69 -7.08 13.62
C GLU A 420 -26.91 -6.50 12.43
N ARG A 421 -27.30 -5.33 11.95
CA ARG A 421 -26.61 -4.63 10.87
C ARG A 421 -25.27 -4.05 11.32
N ILE A 422 -25.17 -3.51 12.55
CA ILE A 422 -23.89 -3.08 13.14
C ILE A 422 -22.91 -4.25 13.19
N VAL A 423 -23.35 -5.37 13.74
CA VAL A 423 -22.52 -6.56 13.87
C VAL A 423 -22.12 -7.12 12.50
N ARG A 424 -23.05 -7.16 11.54
CA ARG A 424 -22.79 -7.62 10.17
C ARG A 424 -21.82 -6.69 9.45
N LYS A 425 -22.02 -5.37 9.55
CA LYS A 425 -21.15 -4.35 8.91
C LYS A 425 -19.74 -4.44 9.49
N TYR A 426 -19.60 -4.56 10.82
CA TYR A 426 -18.29 -4.76 11.43
C TYR A 426 -17.66 -6.10 11.07
N ALA A 427 -18.43 -7.17 11.01
CA ALA A 427 -17.92 -8.49 10.62
C ALA A 427 -17.37 -8.51 9.20
N ARG A 428 -17.91 -7.70 8.29
CA ARG A 428 -17.39 -7.57 6.91
C ARG A 428 -16.02 -6.88 6.84
N ARG A 429 -15.52 -6.29 7.92
CA ARG A 429 -14.16 -5.76 8.00
C ARG A 429 -13.11 -6.83 7.66
N TRP A 430 -13.35 -8.10 8.01
CA TRP A 430 -12.42 -9.18 7.66
C TRP A 430 -12.16 -9.33 6.15
N LEU A 431 -12.99 -8.74 5.29
CA LEU A 431 -12.75 -8.74 3.84
C LEU A 431 -11.48 -7.97 3.48
N VAL A 432 -11.15 -6.90 4.20
CA VAL A 432 -9.87 -6.20 3.99
C VAL A 432 -8.69 -7.07 4.42
N GLU A 433 -8.81 -7.88 5.47
CA GLU A 433 -7.77 -8.85 5.85
C GLU A 433 -7.52 -9.88 4.73
N LYS A 434 -8.58 -10.30 4.05
CA LYS A 434 -8.47 -11.19 2.89
C LYS A 434 -7.77 -10.49 1.72
N ALA A 435 -8.15 -9.26 1.39
CA ALA A 435 -7.49 -8.47 0.36
C ALA A 435 -6.00 -8.26 0.69
N ILE A 436 -5.67 -7.98 1.95
CA ILE A 436 -4.30 -7.90 2.45
C ILE A 436 -3.54 -9.21 2.23
N SER A 437 -4.16 -10.36 2.54
CA SER A 437 -3.53 -11.67 2.30
C SER A 437 -3.19 -11.87 0.83
N GLU A 438 -4.05 -11.44 -0.08
CA GLU A 438 -3.80 -11.49 -1.53
C GLU A 438 -2.62 -10.58 -1.93
N GLN A 439 -2.51 -9.36 -1.35
CA GLN A 439 -1.36 -8.49 -1.58
C GLN A 439 -0.04 -9.16 -1.15
N ILE A 440 -0.06 -9.87 -0.03
CA ILE A 440 1.13 -10.51 0.51
C ILE A 440 1.48 -11.80 -0.26
N GLU A 441 0.50 -12.64 -0.54
CA GLU A 441 0.72 -13.99 -1.06
C GLU A 441 0.80 -14.04 -2.58
N PHE A 442 -0.18 -13.45 -3.26
CA PHE A 442 -0.27 -13.49 -4.71
C PHE A 442 0.55 -12.39 -5.38
N PHE A 443 0.45 -11.14 -4.88
CA PHE A 443 1.24 -10.03 -5.45
C PHE A 443 2.63 -9.89 -4.85
N HIS A 444 3.06 -10.83 -4.02
CA HIS A 444 4.42 -10.96 -3.50
C HIS A 444 4.92 -9.75 -2.70
N LEU A 445 4.04 -9.00 -2.04
CA LEU A 445 4.45 -7.85 -1.24
C LEU A 445 5.46 -8.23 -0.13
N ASN A 446 5.38 -9.45 0.41
CA ASN A 446 6.31 -9.99 1.41
C ASN A 446 7.70 -10.35 0.86
N LYS A 447 7.89 -10.33 -0.46
CA LYS A 447 9.17 -10.62 -1.12
C LYS A 447 9.91 -9.34 -1.54
N VAL A 448 9.39 -8.18 -1.20
CA VAL A 448 10.08 -6.92 -1.42
C VAL A 448 11.23 -6.83 -0.42
N SER A 449 12.45 -7.16 -0.84
CA SER A 449 13.64 -7.14 0.03
C SER A 449 14.25 -5.74 0.15
N SER A 450 13.44 -4.73 0.38
CA SER A 450 13.92 -3.37 0.51
C SER A 450 13.52 -2.78 1.85
N SER A 451 14.49 -2.18 2.56
CA SER A 451 14.21 -1.29 3.68
C SER A 451 13.79 0.11 3.22
N MET A 452 13.78 0.35 1.91
CA MET A 452 13.38 1.64 1.35
C MET A 452 11.86 1.71 1.26
N VAL A 453 11.26 2.51 2.11
CA VAL A 453 9.81 2.75 2.16
C VAL A 453 9.23 3.07 0.79
N ILE A 454 9.89 3.93 0.01
CA ILE A 454 9.41 4.33 -1.32
C ILE A 454 9.29 3.17 -2.31
N LYS A 455 10.16 2.15 -2.21
CA LYS A 455 10.06 0.96 -3.06
C LYS A 455 8.87 0.11 -2.68
N VAL A 456 8.66 -0.07 -1.37
CA VAL A 456 7.54 -0.85 -0.86
C VAL A 456 6.23 -0.14 -1.15
N ASP A 457 6.17 1.17 -0.97
CA ASP A 457 5.00 1.99 -1.27
C ASP A 457 4.61 1.95 -2.76
N PHE A 458 5.61 2.04 -3.65
CA PHE A 458 5.37 1.91 -5.09
C PHE A 458 4.93 0.48 -5.47
N ASP A 459 5.58 -0.54 -4.89
CA ASP A 459 5.23 -1.93 -5.14
C ASP A 459 3.81 -2.25 -4.67
N LEU A 460 3.42 -1.73 -3.50
CA LEU A 460 2.06 -1.81 -2.97
C LEU A 460 1.07 -1.13 -3.90
N THR A 461 1.38 0.08 -4.38
CA THR A 461 0.51 0.81 -5.32
C THR A 461 0.26 0.01 -6.60
N MET A 462 1.32 -0.55 -7.21
CA MET A 462 1.18 -1.38 -8.41
C MET A 462 0.40 -2.68 -8.14
N SER A 463 0.59 -3.28 -6.97
CA SER A 463 -0.18 -4.45 -6.55
C SER A 463 -1.67 -4.14 -6.41
N ILE A 464 -2.02 -2.97 -5.83
CA ILE A 464 -3.40 -2.51 -5.68
C ILE A 464 -4.06 -2.27 -7.02
N VAL A 465 -3.38 -1.60 -7.95
CA VAL A 465 -3.93 -1.36 -9.30
C VAL A 465 -4.21 -2.69 -9.99
N THR A 466 -3.29 -3.64 -9.88
CA THR A 466 -3.47 -4.97 -10.48
C THR A 466 -4.60 -5.75 -9.79
N HIS A 467 -4.69 -5.69 -8.46
CA HIS A 467 -5.82 -6.25 -7.71
C HIS A 467 -7.14 -5.68 -8.20
N ASN A 468 -7.23 -4.36 -8.33
CA ASN A 468 -8.46 -3.71 -8.79
C ASN A 468 -8.82 -4.15 -10.23
N LEU A 469 -7.86 -4.31 -11.13
CA LEU A 469 -8.10 -4.89 -12.45
C LEU A 469 -8.63 -6.32 -12.37
N TYR A 470 -8.11 -7.15 -11.46
CA TYR A 470 -8.66 -8.48 -11.21
C TYR A 470 -10.08 -8.43 -10.65
N ARG A 471 -10.42 -7.45 -9.80
CA ARG A 471 -11.78 -7.29 -9.29
C ARG A 471 -12.74 -6.88 -10.40
N LEU A 472 -12.35 -5.93 -11.27
CA LEU A 472 -13.15 -5.54 -12.44
C LEU A 472 -13.39 -6.74 -13.35
N PHE A 473 -12.34 -7.45 -13.73
CA PHE A 473 -12.44 -8.67 -14.54
C PHE A 473 -13.34 -9.72 -13.87
N ALA A 474 -13.15 -10.00 -12.58
CA ALA A 474 -13.91 -11.01 -11.86
C ALA A 474 -15.40 -10.69 -11.75
N ARG A 475 -15.78 -9.41 -11.68
CA ARG A 475 -17.20 -8.98 -11.66
C ARG A 475 -17.94 -9.39 -12.91
N ASP A 476 -17.29 -9.38 -14.06
CA ASP A 476 -17.89 -9.79 -15.33
C ASP A 476 -17.92 -11.31 -15.49
N MET A 477 -17.13 -12.04 -14.70
CA MET A 477 -17.03 -13.51 -14.77
C MET A 477 -18.09 -14.22 -13.90
N ASP A 478 -19.35 -13.78 -13.92
CA ASP A 478 -20.51 -14.39 -13.25
C ASP A 478 -20.21 -14.78 -11.77
N ARG A 479 -20.25 -16.09 -11.47
CA ARG A 479 -20.03 -16.64 -10.11
C ARG A 479 -18.62 -16.43 -9.54
N TYR A 480 -17.71 -15.80 -10.28
CA TYR A 480 -16.32 -15.60 -9.85
C TYR A 480 -16.06 -14.25 -9.20
N ALA A 481 -17.04 -13.34 -9.12
CA ALA A 481 -16.88 -11.99 -8.56
C ALA A 481 -16.21 -11.95 -7.18
N HIS A 482 -16.44 -12.95 -6.32
CA HIS A 482 -15.88 -13.01 -4.95
C HIS A 482 -14.72 -14.00 -4.80
N ARG A 483 -14.19 -14.52 -5.90
CA ARG A 483 -13.02 -15.43 -5.85
C ARG A 483 -11.75 -14.65 -5.61
N SER A 484 -10.74 -15.34 -5.06
CA SER A 484 -9.40 -14.77 -4.84
C SER A 484 -8.72 -14.45 -6.18
N ASP A 485 -7.79 -13.48 -6.17
CA ASP A 485 -7.02 -13.11 -7.36
C ASP A 485 -6.20 -14.29 -7.87
N GLN A 486 -5.60 -15.06 -6.95
CA GLN A 486 -4.92 -16.30 -7.32
C GLN A 486 -5.84 -17.27 -8.07
N ARG A 487 -7.10 -17.40 -7.65
CA ARG A 487 -8.08 -18.25 -8.32
C ARG A 487 -8.43 -17.72 -9.71
N ILE A 488 -8.66 -16.40 -9.83
CA ILE A 488 -8.92 -15.74 -11.12
C ILE A 488 -7.72 -15.94 -12.05
N TYR A 489 -6.50 -15.74 -11.55
CA TYR A 489 -5.29 -15.99 -12.32
C TYR A 489 -5.24 -17.41 -12.85
N GLN A 490 -5.37 -18.41 -12.00
CA GLN A 490 -5.25 -19.82 -12.39
C GLN A 490 -6.35 -20.24 -13.40
N GLU A 491 -7.56 -19.77 -13.24
CA GLU A 491 -8.69 -20.20 -14.05
C GLU A 491 -8.83 -19.43 -15.37
N PHE A 492 -8.42 -18.16 -15.41
CA PHE A 492 -8.65 -17.28 -16.55
C PHE A 492 -7.38 -16.70 -17.16
N ILE A 493 -6.54 -16.05 -16.34
CA ILE A 493 -5.42 -15.22 -16.81
C ILE A 493 -4.19 -16.04 -17.20
N LYS A 494 -3.86 -17.08 -16.44
CA LYS A 494 -2.72 -17.97 -16.77
C LYS A 494 -3.05 -18.78 -18.02
N ASN A 495 -2.87 -18.18 -19.20
CA ASN A 495 -3.14 -18.82 -20.47
C ASN A 495 -2.12 -18.38 -21.54
N ALA A 496 -1.77 -19.32 -22.40
CA ALA A 496 -0.98 -19.09 -23.61
C ALA A 496 -1.90 -18.75 -24.80
N ALA A 497 -1.36 -18.10 -25.80
CA ALA A 497 -2.06 -17.82 -27.04
C ALA A 497 -1.11 -17.80 -28.25
N ASP A 498 -1.69 -17.97 -29.44
CA ASP A 498 -1.11 -17.52 -30.69
C ASP A 498 -1.63 -16.10 -30.96
N ILE A 499 -0.72 -15.15 -31.21
CA ILE A 499 -1.05 -13.74 -31.37
C ILE A 499 -0.76 -13.34 -32.81
N LYS A 500 -1.74 -12.72 -33.46
CA LYS A 500 -1.61 -12.20 -34.83
C LYS A 500 -1.83 -10.69 -34.81
N ILE A 501 -0.82 -9.93 -35.16
CA ILE A 501 -0.93 -8.49 -35.39
C ILE A 501 -1.29 -8.27 -36.84
N GLN A 502 -2.40 -7.58 -37.09
CA GLN A 502 -2.89 -7.20 -38.42
C GLN A 502 -3.01 -5.68 -38.51
N GLU A 503 -3.38 -5.15 -39.67
CA GLU A 503 -3.45 -3.72 -39.91
C GLU A 503 -4.37 -2.99 -38.93
N GLU A 504 -5.57 -3.50 -38.70
CA GLU A 504 -6.59 -2.86 -37.84
C GLU A 504 -6.78 -3.56 -36.47
N ALA A 505 -6.33 -4.78 -36.32
CA ALA A 505 -6.62 -5.59 -35.15
C ALA A 505 -5.46 -6.45 -34.68
N ILE A 506 -5.48 -6.77 -33.39
CA ILE A 506 -4.63 -7.77 -32.75
C ILE A 506 -5.51 -8.94 -32.33
N ILE A 507 -5.29 -10.11 -32.92
CA ILE A 507 -6.09 -11.31 -32.65
C ILE A 507 -5.34 -12.17 -31.62
N ILE A 508 -5.98 -12.44 -30.48
CA ILE A 508 -5.46 -13.25 -29.39
C ILE A 508 -6.18 -14.59 -29.37
N GLN A 509 -5.55 -15.62 -29.93
CA GLN A 509 -6.11 -16.96 -30.00
C GLN A 509 -5.70 -17.76 -28.74
N LEU A 510 -6.49 -17.62 -27.68
CA LEU A 510 -6.24 -18.27 -26.38
C LEU A 510 -6.32 -19.80 -26.48
N LYS A 511 -5.39 -20.48 -25.79
CA LYS A 511 -5.40 -21.95 -25.75
C LYS A 511 -6.60 -22.48 -24.97
N LYS A 512 -7.05 -23.68 -25.32
CA LYS A 512 -8.23 -24.32 -24.77
C LYS A 512 -8.14 -24.50 -23.25
N LYS A 513 -9.08 -23.90 -22.54
CA LYS A 513 -9.30 -24.06 -21.11
C LYS A 513 -10.80 -24.23 -20.84
N ARG A 514 -11.16 -24.79 -19.68
CA ARG A 514 -12.56 -24.99 -19.28
C ARG A 514 -13.40 -23.71 -19.36
N ASN A 515 -12.83 -22.57 -18.94
CA ASN A 515 -13.53 -21.29 -18.86
C ASN A 515 -13.31 -20.40 -20.09
N LEU A 516 -12.68 -20.90 -21.15
CA LEU A 516 -12.43 -20.12 -22.37
C LEU A 516 -13.71 -19.57 -23.01
N PRO A 517 -14.81 -20.35 -23.15
CA PRO A 517 -16.05 -19.80 -23.73
C PRO A 517 -16.57 -18.58 -22.96
N LEU A 518 -16.49 -18.60 -21.62
CA LEU A 518 -16.87 -17.47 -20.78
C LEU A 518 -15.98 -16.24 -21.01
N ILE A 519 -14.66 -16.45 -21.12
CA ILE A 519 -13.73 -15.34 -21.44
C ILE A 519 -14.14 -14.68 -22.76
N ILE A 520 -14.32 -15.49 -23.81
CA ILE A 520 -14.65 -14.98 -25.15
C ILE A 520 -15.99 -14.22 -25.11
N GLU A 521 -17.01 -14.78 -24.44
CA GLU A 521 -18.32 -14.12 -24.27
C GLU A 521 -18.17 -12.75 -23.59
N LYS A 522 -17.46 -12.69 -22.46
CA LYS A 522 -17.31 -11.46 -21.68
C LYS A 522 -16.35 -10.43 -22.29
N MET A 523 -15.53 -10.83 -23.25
CA MET A 523 -14.70 -9.91 -24.03
C MET A 523 -15.42 -9.31 -25.25
N GLN A 524 -16.56 -9.86 -25.69
CA GLN A 524 -17.32 -9.34 -26.83
C GLN A 524 -17.74 -7.86 -26.72
N PRO A 525 -18.16 -7.35 -25.55
CA PRO A 525 -18.48 -5.93 -25.40
C PRO A 525 -17.33 -4.97 -25.72
N PHE A 526 -16.08 -5.44 -25.63
CA PHE A 526 -14.87 -4.66 -25.86
C PHE A 526 -14.27 -4.81 -27.27
N LYS A 527 -14.90 -5.57 -28.16
CA LYS A 527 -14.37 -5.89 -29.50
C LYS A 527 -14.08 -4.66 -30.37
N ASP A 528 -14.85 -3.59 -30.19
CA ASP A 528 -14.72 -2.36 -30.97
C ASP A 528 -13.89 -1.28 -30.26
N LEU A 529 -13.32 -1.60 -29.07
CA LEU A 529 -12.49 -0.70 -28.33
C LEU A 529 -11.13 -0.54 -29.00
N GLU A 530 -10.73 0.69 -29.23
CA GLU A 530 -9.43 1.04 -29.81
C GLU A 530 -8.39 1.30 -28.71
N TYR A 531 -7.16 0.87 -28.97
CA TYR A 531 -6.06 1.01 -28.02
C TYR A 531 -5.02 2.01 -28.57
N PRO A 532 -5.07 3.30 -28.17
CA PRO A 532 -4.19 4.34 -28.72
C PRO A 532 -2.70 4.00 -28.62
N TRP A 533 -2.29 3.37 -27.51
CA TRP A 533 -0.89 2.99 -27.32
C TRP A 533 -0.46 1.73 -28.10
N LEU A 534 -1.40 1.08 -28.77
CA LEU A 534 -1.17 -0.02 -29.70
C LEU A 534 -1.54 0.38 -31.14
N GLY A 535 -1.35 1.68 -31.48
CA GLY A 535 -1.61 2.20 -32.82
C GLY A 535 -3.09 2.24 -33.20
N ASN A 536 -3.99 2.45 -32.24
CA ASN A 536 -5.44 2.42 -32.37
C ASN A 536 -6.00 1.08 -32.90
N LYS A 537 -5.22 0.00 -32.80
CA LYS A 537 -5.72 -1.34 -33.16
C LYS A 537 -6.75 -1.83 -32.16
N LYS A 538 -7.70 -2.62 -32.63
CA LYS A 538 -8.66 -3.35 -31.80
C LYS A 538 -8.06 -4.67 -31.31
N ILE A 539 -8.54 -5.19 -30.19
CA ILE A 539 -8.12 -6.50 -29.68
C ILE A 539 -9.31 -7.47 -29.76
N HIS A 540 -9.11 -8.56 -30.48
CA HIS A 540 -10.10 -9.62 -30.61
C HIS A 540 -9.64 -10.89 -29.90
N PHE A 541 -10.49 -11.46 -29.05
CA PHE A 541 -10.20 -12.69 -28.33
C PHE A 541 -10.93 -13.86 -28.97
N GLU A 542 -10.19 -14.89 -29.31
CA GLU A 542 -10.67 -16.11 -29.94
C GLU A 542 -10.15 -17.35 -29.24
N GLY A 543 -10.77 -18.50 -29.49
CA GLY A 543 -10.22 -19.79 -29.12
C GLY A 543 -9.26 -20.30 -30.19
N ALA A 544 -8.09 -20.84 -29.78
CA ALA A 544 -7.18 -21.48 -30.71
C ALA A 544 -7.87 -22.69 -31.38
N THR A 545 -7.70 -22.83 -32.68
CA THR A 545 -8.29 -23.91 -33.49
C THR A 545 -7.63 -25.28 -33.16
N TYR A 546 -6.35 -25.25 -32.71
CA TYR A 546 -5.58 -26.42 -32.31
C TYR A 546 -5.08 -26.24 -30.87
N SER A 547 -5.19 -27.30 -30.07
CA SER A 547 -4.74 -27.36 -28.67
C SER A 547 -3.23 -27.64 -28.58
#